data_9b499b30fe8d75111701bcb245ec606b
#
_entry.id   9b499b30fe8d75111701bcb245ec606b
#
_cell.length_a   1.000
_cell.length_b   1.000
_cell.length_c   1.000
_cell.angle_alpha   90.00
_cell.angle_beta   90.00
_cell.angle_gamma   90.00
#
_symmetry.space_group_name_H-M   'P 1'
#
loop_
_entity.id
_entity.type
_entity.pdbx_description
1 polymer ?
#
loop_
_entity_poly.entity_id
_entity_poly.type
_entity_poly.pdbx_seq_one_letter_code
_entity_poly.pdbx_strand_id
1 'polypeptide(L)'
;MILTHKYEPSILIDEMHWQQCRMYDELVKIFEFIDLPENIKVIEQQNSAILRAYYANAITHNIIDIKTVKYIVTGNIKPKGINERAVEQYIKAERYLDSIVNESLSISIVYQLQKILILDLYNNREDVNLFSANAVRPLEKLSATAEMELESLFEFINTDDEFHPINQSWILHFRLLNTRLFSEGTTKIASLLQYFWLKKKGMDAFGMLSIEHELYVNKNEYQGFWDDQLPEYIYDIQQQFNFGMELYGTQLDRIKQLLRSYFRKQVDFEKLNPRQKNIMNYVFERGYRLKEMDDSVLNKRQKLIMYIIQHRGFISTKDLVNEFECNRKTIQRDFVSLTDNNLVKIIGKGAGLRYAVNLTERKYQHLDKYQSPLVVDDPIEIEL
;
A
#
# COMPACT_ATOMS: atom_id res chain seq x y z
N MET A 1 -39.61 5.50 10.12
CA MET A 1 -38.88 4.59 9.21
C MET A 1 -37.73 5.41 8.67
N ILE A 2 -36.57 5.33 9.33
CA ILE A 2 -35.34 6.06 8.92
C ILE A 2 -34.82 5.25 7.74
N LEU A 3 -34.85 5.83 6.54
CA LEU A 3 -34.19 5.26 5.37
C LEU A 3 -32.68 5.30 5.68
N THR A 4 -32.13 4.18 6.09
CA THR A 4 -30.68 4.01 6.14
C THR A 4 -30.19 4.07 4.69
N HIS A 5 -29.65 5.22 4.28
CA HIS A 5 -28.96 5.32 2.99
C HIS A 5 -27.75 4.40 3.05
N LYS A 6 -27.83 3.28 2.31
CA LYS A 6 -26.69 2.42 2.12
C LYS A 6 -25.59 3.23 1.41
N TYR A 7 -24.39 3.22 1.94
CA TYR A 7 -23.25 3.86 1.29
C TYR A 7 -22.93 3.11 -0.01
N GLU A 8 -22.94 3.84 -1.11
CA GLU A 8 -22.54 3.32 -2.42
C GLU A 8 -21.44 4.24 -3.00
N PRO A 9 -20.20 3.75 -3.12
CA PRO A 9 -19.13 4.57 -3.68
C PRO A 9 -19.34 4.79 -5.18
N SER A 10 -19.46 6.06 -5.61
CA SER A 10 -19.50 6.44 -7.03
C SER A 10 -18.09 6.49 -7.60
N ILE A 11 -17.42 5.35 -7.70
CA ILE A 11 -16.04 5.22 -8.18
C ILE A 11 -16.01 4.25 -9.35
N LEU A 12 -15.34 4.66 -10.44
CA LEU A 12 -15.05 3.77 -11.55
C LEU A 12 -13.72 3.06 -11.29
N ILE A 13 -13.77 1.74 -11.19
CA ILE A 13 -12.59 0.89 -11.12
C ILE A 13 -12.29 0.41 -12.53
N ASP A 14 -11.25 0.97 -13.13
CA ASP A 14 -10.80 0.60 -14.46
C ASP A 14 -9.81 -0.58 -14.45
N GLU A 15 -9.39 -1.02 -15.62
CA GLU A 15 -8.45 -2.12 -15.77
C GLU A 15 -7.09 -1.83 -15.09
N MET A 16 -6.66 -0.56 -15.04
CA MET A 16 -5.40 -0.18 -14.38
C MET A 16 -5.48 -0.41 -12.87
N HIS A 17 -6.57 -0.03 -12.24
CA HIS A 17 -6.81 -0.27 -10.81
C HIS A 17 -6.84 -1.78 -10.48
N TRP A 18 -7.51 -2.57 -11.32
CA TRP A 18 -7.52 -4.02 -11.18
C TRP A 18 -6.14 -4.64 -11.32
N GLN A 19 -5.35 -4.17 -12.27
CA GLN A 19 -3.96 -4.62 -12.45
C GLN A 19 -3.10 -4.30 -11.24
N GLN A 20 -3.24 -3.12 -10.66
CA GLN A 20 -2.53 -2.73 -9.44
C GLN A 20 -2.91 -3.64 -8.27
N CYS A 21 -4.20 -3.90 -8.06
CA CYS A 21 -4.66 -4.82 -7.03
C CYS A 21 -4.09 -6.23 -7.20
N ARG A 22 -4.13 -6.78 -8.42
CA ARG A 22 -3.57 -8.10 -8.73
C ARG A 22 -2.06 -8.16 -8.50
N MET A 23 -1.32 -7.11 -8.86
CA MET A 23 0.12 -7.03 -8.59
C MET A 23 0.41 -7.13 -7.09
N TYR A 24 -0.44 -6.54 -6.29
CA TYR A 24 -0.29 -6.62 -4.85
C TYR A 24 -0.55 -8.01 -4.31
N ASP A 25 -1.62 -8.65 -4.75
CA ASP A 25 -1.91 -10.04 -4.38
C ASP A 25 -0.73 -10.97 -4.72
N GLU A 26 -0.08 -10.74 -5.86
CA GLU A 26 1.11 -11.51 -6.23
C GLU A 26 2.31 -11.18 -5.32
N LEU A 27 2.48 -9.93 -4.90
CA LEU A 27 3.53 -9.56 -3.94
C LEU A 27 3.31 -10.20 -2.56
N VAL A 28 2.09 -10.18 -2.06
CA VAL A 28 1.75 -10.85 -0.79
C VAL A 28 2.05 -12.35 -0.89
N LYS A 29 1.65 -13.01 -1.98
CA LYS A 29 1.99 -14.42 -2.22
C LYS A 29 3.49 -14.68 -2.28
N ILE A 30 4.26 -13.74 -2.82
CA ILE A 30 5.72 -13.85 -2.84
C ILE A 30 6.30 -13.81 -1.43
N PHE A 31 5.80 -12.93 -0.57
CA PHE A 31 6.20 -12.91 0.84
C PHE A 31 5.92 -14.24 1.54
N GLU A 32 4.82 -14.92 1.20
CA GLU A 32 4.51 -16.25 1.73
C GLU A 32 5.49 -17.33 1.24
N PHE A 33 6.00 -17.20 0.01
CA PHE A 33 6.96 -18.15 -0.58
C PHE A 33 8.41 -17.86 -0.19
N ILE A 34 8.71 -16.61 0.13
CA ILE A 34 10.03 -16.19 0.50
C ILE A 34 10.09 -16.15 2.01
N ASP A 35 10.74 -17.15 2.59
CA ASP A 35 11.04 -17.16 4.00
C ASP A 35 12.10 -16.09 4.29
N LEU A 36 11.61 -14.83 4.41
CA LEU A 36 12.45 -13.71 4.84
C LEU A 36 12.97 -14.05 6.23
N PRO A 37 14.28 -13.98 6.47
CA PRO A 37 14.83 -14.14 7.80
C PRO A 37 14.11 -13.21 8.79
N GLU A 38 13.75 -13.73 9.95
CA GLU A 38 12.93 -13.02 10.92
C GLU A 38 13.56 -11.69 11.37
N ASN A 39 14.88 -11.66 11.51
CA ASN A 39 15.61 -10.43 11.81
C ASN A 39 15.43 -9.35 10.74
N ILE A 40 15.35 -9.72 9.48
CA ILE A 40 15.11 -8.77 8.37
C ILE A 40 13.67 -8.25 8.42
N LYS A 41 12.70 -9.13 8.63
CA LYS A 41 11.30 -8.72 8.81
C LYS A 41 11.15 -7.69 9.92
N VAL A 42 11.73 -7.98 11.09
CA VAL A 42 11.68 -7.09 12.26
C VAL A 42 12.32 -5.74 11.95
N ILE A 43 13.48 -5.71 11.31
CA ILE A 43 14.15 -4.46 10.92
C ILE A 43 13.28 -3.63 9.97
N GLU A 44 12.72 -4.26 8.93
CA GLU A 44 11.93 -3.55 7.93
C GLU A 44 10.57 -3.10 8.48
N GLN A 45 9.94 -3.88 9.32
CA GLN A 45 8.74 -3.47 10.06
C GLN A 45 9.03 -2.26 10.95
N GLN A 46 10.15 -2.27 11.65
CA GLN A 46 10.56 -1.16 12.49
C GLN A 46 10.89 0.09 11.68
N ASN A 47 11.59 -0.04 10.55
CA ASN A 47 11.86 1.05 9.64
C ASN A 47 10.56 1.66 9.11
N SER A 48 9.60 0.83 8.71
CA SER A 48 8.30 1.29 8.22
C SER A 48 7.47 1.97 9.31
N ALA A 49 7.50 1.47 10.55
CA ALA A 49 6.85 2.13 11.68
C ALA A 49 7.48 3.52 11.98
N ILE A 50 8.80 3.66 11.86
CA ILE A 50 9.50 4.95 11.97
C ILE A 50 9.01 5.91 10.89
N LEU A 51 8.95 5.44 9.64
CA LEU A 51 8.51 6.27 8.51
C LEU A 51 7.04 6.68 8.65
N ARG A 52 6.14 5.76 9.03
CA ARG A 52 4.73 6.08 9.29
C ARG A 52 4.61 7.16 10.35
N ALA A 53 5.23 6.95 11.51
CA ALA A 53 5.18 7.90 12.61
C ALA A 53 5.78 9.27 12.24
N TYR A 54 6.90 9.28 11.51
CA TYR A 54 7.54 10.51 11.05
C TYR A 54 6.66 11.28 10.08
N TYR A 55 6.22 10.65 9.00
CA TYR A 55 5.49 11.34 7.95
C TYR A 55 4.05 11.70 8.32
N ALA A 56 3.34 10.88 9.11
CA ALA A 56 2.04 11.23 9.64
C ALA A 56 2.08 12.52 10.51
N ASN A 57 3.18 12.72 11.23
CA ASN A 57 3.39 13.95 11.98
C ASN A 57 3.82 15.11 11.07
N ALA A 58 4.70 14.87 10.10
CA ALA A 58 5.20 15.89 9.18
C ALA A 58 4.10 16.45 8.25
N ILE A 59 3.15 15.63 7.81
CA ILE A 59 1.97 16.04 7.03
C ILE A 59 1.16 17.10 7.80
N THR A 60 1.06 16.97 9.11
CA THR A 60 0.37 17.91 10.00
C THR A 60 1.30 19.00 10.58
N HIS A 61 2.37 19.33 9.87
CA HIS A 61 3.36 20.36 10.22
C HIS A 61 4.13 20.11 11.54
N ASN A 62 4.05 18.93 12.12
CA ASN A 62 4.86 18.54 13.26
C ASN A 62 6.17 17.91 12.77
N ILE A 63 7.14 18.73 12.42
CA ILE A 63 8.43 18.28 11.88
C ILE A 63 9.42 18.07 13.03
N ILE A 64 9.88 16.84 13.18
CA ILE A 64 10.89 16.43 14.15
C ILE A 64 12.02 15.73 13.38
N ASP A 65 13.23 15.77 13.92
CA ASP A 65 14.33 14.99 13.35
C ASP A 65 14.03 13.48 13.35
N ILE A 66 14.25 12.82 12.22
CA ILE A 66 13.93 11.40 12.04
C ILE A 66 14.69 10.49 13.02
N LYS A 67 15.91 10.87 13.46
CA LYS A 67 16.64 10.13 14.48
C LYS A 67 15.94 10.17 15.83
N THR A 68 15.36 11.31 16.17
CA THR A 68 14.53 11.46 17.37
C THR A 68 13.28 10.57 17.29
N VAL A 69 12.59 10.56 16.15
CA VAL A 69 11.45 9.67 15.91
C VAL A 69 11.86 8.20 16.07
N LYS A 70 13.00 7.81 15.49
CA LYS A 70 13.55 6.46 15.65
C LYS A 70 13.73 6.10 17.12
N TYR A 71 14.35 6.97 17.92
CA TYR A 71 14.56 6.70 19.35
C TYR A 71 13.25 6.61 20.14
N ILE A 72 12.22 7.36 19.78
CA ILE A 72 10.89 7.26 20.38
C ILE A 72 10.24 5.92 20.01
N VAL A 73 10.24 5.55 18.74
CA VAL A 73 9.65 4.30 18.24
C VAL A 73 10.29 3.08 18.90
N THR A 74 11.62 3.11 19.03
CA THR A 74 12.40 2.03 19.68
C THR A 74 12.37 2.06 21.21
N GLY A 75 11.77 3.09 21.82
CA GLY A 75 11.70 3.24 23.28
C GLY A 75 13.01 3.68 23.93
N ASN A 76 13.99 4.13 23.17
CA ASN A 76 15.30 4.53 23.66
C ASN A 76 15.32 5.90 24.33
N ILE A 77 14.32 6.74 24.07
CA ILE A 77 14.14 8.04 24.74
C ILE A 77 12.67 8.22 25.17
N LYS A 78 12.50 8.97 26.27
CA LYS A 78 11.16 9.47 26.64
C LYS A 78 10.91 10.81 25.97
N PRO A 79 9.73 11.00 25.35
CA PRO A 79 9.37 12.27 24.73
C PRO A 79 9.37 13.42 25.74
N LYS A 80 9.97 14.56 25.38
CA LYS A 80 10.08 15.73 26.25
C LYS A 80 9.12 16.85 25.91
N GLY A 81 8.86 17.08 24.65
CA GLY A 81 8.02 18.17 24.15
C GLY A 81 6.70 17.68 23.57
N ILE A 82 5.77 18.59 23.28
CA ILE A 82 4.48 18.25 22.69
C ILE A 82 4.65 17.57 21.33
N ASN A 83 5.63 18.00 20.53
CA ASN A 83 5.90 17.45 19.22
C ASN A 83 6.38 15.99 19.32
N GLU A 84 7.30 15.70 20.23
CA GLU A 84 7.79 14.33 20.46
C GLU A 84 6.68 13.45 21.05
N ARG A 85 5.85 13.99 21.94
CA ARG A 85 4.67 13.28 22.47
C ARG A 85 3.67 12.97 21.36
N ALA A 86 3.47 13.85 20.41
CA ALA A 86 2.57 13.59 19.25
C ALA A 86 3.04 12.37 18.44
N VAL A 87 4.34 12.15 18.31
CA VAL A 87 4.90 10.92 17.71
C VAL A 87 4.60 9.71 18.59
N GLU A 88 4.82 9.82 19.90
CA GLU A 88 4.52 8.73 20.84
C GLU A 88 3.04 8.36 20.82
N GLN A 89 2.15 9.36 20.78
CA GLN A 89 0.70 9.09 20.69
C GLN A 89 0.30 8.42 19.38
N TYR A 90 0.94 8.77 18.27
CA TYR A 90 0.73 8.07 16.99
C TYR A 90 1.10 6.58 17.10
N ILE A 91 2.23 6.27 17.71
CA ILE A 91 2.67 4.88 17.92
C ILE A 91 1.72 4.14 18.90
N LYS A 92 1.24 4.81 19.94
CA LYS A 92 0.24 4.23 20.84
C LYS A 92 -1.08 3.93 20.13
N ALA A 93 -1.51 4.81 19.23
CA ALA A 93 -2.68 4.62 18.41
C ALA A 93 -2.52 3.43 17.44
N GLU A 94 -1.36 3.30 16.81
CA GLU A 94 -1.04 2.15 15.95
C GLU A 94 -1.05 0.84 16.75
N ARG A 95 -0.41 0.79 17.94
CA ARG A 95 -0.42 -0.38 18.83
C ARG A 95 -1.82 -0.73 19.33
N TYR A 96 -2.65 0.27 19.61
CA TYR A 96 -4.05 0.04 19.95
C TYR A 96 -4.77 -0.67 18.82
N LEU A 97 -4.64 -0.18 17.57
CA LEU A 97 -5.23 -0.81 16.40
C LEU A 97 -4.71 -2.24 16.18
N ASP A 98 -3.44 -2.48 16.44
CA ASP A 98 -2.86 -3.82 16.39
C ASP A 98 -3.52 -4.78 17.39
N SER A 99 -3.85 -4.29 18.57
CA SER A 99 -4.50 -5.11 19.60
C SER A 99 -5.94 -5.50 19.28
N ILE A 100 -6.59 -4.76 18.37
CA ILE A 100 -7.97 -4.97 17.95
C ILE A 100 -8.10 -5.34 16.47
N VAL A 101 -7.05 -5.83 15.83
CA VAL A 101 -7.01 -6.07 14.38
C VAL A 101 -8.15 -6.96 13.85
N ASN A 102 -8.69 -7.83 14.68
CA ASN A 102 -9.81 -8.70 14.34
C ASN A 102 -11.19 -8.04 14.50
N GLU A 103 -11.27 -6.89 15.14
CA GLU A 103 -12.53 -6.20 15.36
C GLU A 103 -13.03 -5.51 14.08
N SER A 104 -14.34 -5.36 13.95
CA SER A 104 -14.96 -4.60 12.87
C SER A 104 -14.77 -3.10 13.08
N LEU A 105 -14.62 -2.35 11.98
CA LEU A 105 -14.60 -0.89 12.04
C LEU A 105 -15.87 -0.35 12.69
N SER A 106 -15.69 0.62 13.59
CA SER A 106 -16.80 1.22 14.34
C SER A 106 -16.46 2.64 14.79
N ILE A 107 -17.47 3.43 15.09
CA ILE A 107 -17.31 4.80 15.61
C ILE A 107 -16.54 4.80 16.95
N SER A 108 -16.69 3.75 17.76
CA SER A 108 -15.95 3.64 19.04
C SER A 108 -14.44 3.61 18.82
N ILE A 109 -13.96 3.00 17.74
CA ILE A 109 -12.53 3.00 17.37
C ILE A 109 -12.09 4.43 17.03
N VAL A 110 -12.90 5.18 16.27
CA VAL A 110 -12.62 6.58 15.92
C VAL A 110 -12.49 7.45 17.16
N TYR A 111 -13.40 7.35 18.10
CA TYR A 111 -13.32 8.07 19.38
C TYR A 111 -12.12 7.66 20.24
N GLN A 112 -11.77 6.37 20.23
CA GLN A 112 -10.58 5.92 20.96
C GLN A 112 -9.28 6.45 20.33
N LEU A 113 -9.22 6.51 18.99
CA LEU A 113 -8.10 7.13 18.28
C LEU A 113 -8.00 8.63 18.57
N GLN A 114 -9.11 9.36 18.57
CA GLN A 114 -9.13 10.77 18.95
C GLN A 114 -8.62 10.94 20.39
N LYS A 115 -9.08 10.09 21.31
CA LYS A 115 -8.62 10.12 22.70
C LYS A 115 -7.11 9.98 22.79
N ILE A 116 -6.54 8.97 22.14
CA ILE A 116 -5.10 8.72 22.18
C ILE A 116 -4.34 9.87 21.54
N LEU A 117 -4.72 10.26 20.31
CA LEU A 117 -3.96 11.22 19.51
C LEU A 117 -4.03 12.65 20.04
N ILE A 118 -5.15 13.05 20.62
CA ILE A 118 -5.44 14.45 20.96
C ILE A 118 -5.63 14.62 22.46
N LEU A 119 -6.57 13.89 23.06
CA LEU A 119 -6.91 14.09 24.45
C LEU A 119 -5.74 13.75 25.37
N ASP A 120 -5.12 12.57 25.17
CA ASP A 120 -3.98 12.13 25.98
C ASP A 120 -2.73 12.98 25.72
N LEU A 121 -2.58 13.51 24.48
CA LEU A 121 -1.49 14.43 24.15
C LEU A 121 -1.53 15.72 24.97
N TYR A 122 -2.71 16.29 25.14
CA TYR A 122 -2.87 17.59 25.81
C TYR A 122 -3.13 17.47 27.31
N ASN A 123 -3.76 16.38 27.80
CA ASN A 123 -4.15 16.22 29.19
C ASN A 123 -3.11 15.53 30.06
N ASN A 124 -2.27 14.65 29.49
CA ASN A 124 -1.20 13.96 30.21
C ASN A 124 0.07 14.83 30.33
N ARG A 125 -0.07 16.05 30.85
CA ARG A 125 1.07 16.94 31.08
C ARG A 125 1.66 16.68 32.46
N GLU A 126 2.82 16.06 32.50
CA GLU A 126 3.68 16.10 33.71
C GLU A 126 4.24 17.52 33.97
N ASP A 127 4.19 18.41 32.95
CA ASP A 127 4.74 19.76 32.95
C ASP A 127 3.67 20.87 33.03
N VAL A 128 2.56 20.64 33.69
CA VAL A 128 1.58 21.72 33.91
C VAL A 128 2.17 22.73 34.88
N ASN A 129 2.97 23.63 34.39
CA ASN A 129 3.24 24.88 35.07
C ASN A 129 1.90 25.58 35.31
N LEU A 130 1.62 25.82 36.52
CA LEU A 130 0.48 26.33 37.30
C LEU A 130 -0.40 27.44 36.67
N PHE A 131 -0.20 27.85 35.44
CA PHE A 131 -0.91 29.01 34.84
C PHE A 131 -2.04 28.66 33.85
N SER A 132 -2.28 27.39 33.56
CA SER A 132 -3.43 26.98 32.74
C SER A 132 -4.19 25.78 33.29
N ALA A 133 -4.49 25.83 34.55
CA ALA A 133 -5.20 24.75 35.29
C ALA A 133 -6.64 24.46 34.82
N ASN A 134 -7.13 25.13 33.76
CA ASN A 134 -8.53 25.06 33.36
C ASN A 134 -8.80 24.53 31.93
N ALA A 135 -7.82 23.97 31.23
CA ALA A 135 -8.10 23.52 29.88
C ALA A 135 -7.81 22.01 29.69
N VAL A 136 -8.54 21.18 30.47
CA VAL A 136 -8.76 19.79 30.02
C VAL A 136 -9.56 19.88 28.73
N ARG A 137 -8.95 19.51 27.59
CA ARG A 137 -9.70 19.44 26.33
C ARG A 137 -10.76 18.35 26.47
N PRO A 138 -12.04 18.66 26.24
CA PRO A 138 -13.07 17.62 26.19
C PRO A 138 -12.88 16.76 24.94
N LEU A 139 -13.38 15.53 24.97
CA LEU A 139 -13.52 14.72 23.78
C LEU A 139 -14.47 15.44 22.80
N GLU A 140 -14.00 15.72 21.62
CA GLU A 140 -14.81 16.34 20.58
C GLU A 140 -15.84 15.32 20.06
N LYS A 141 -17.10 15.70 20.03
CA LYS A 141 -18.17 14.83 19.55
C LYS A 141 -18.39 15.05 18.05
N LEU A 142 -18.62 13.97 17.37
CA LEU A 142 -19.06 14.01 15.97
C LEU A 142 -20.45 14.67 15.89
N SER A 143 -20.74 15.32 14.77
CA SER A 143 -22.11 15.72 14.48
C SER A 143 -22.97 14.48 14.21
N ALA A 144 -24.28 14.57 14.44
CA ALA A 144 -25.18 13.45 14.13
C ALA A 144 -25.10 13.02 12.65
N THR A 145 -24.90 13.98 11.76
CA THR A 145 -24.71 13.68 10.32
C THR A 145 -23.43 12.91 10.09
N ALA A 146 -22.29 13.33 10.68
CA ALA A 146 -21.02 12.64 10.56
C ALA A 146 -21.08 11.23 11.15
N GLU A 147 -21.76 11.02 12.27
CA GLU A 147 -21.97 9.70 12.85
C GLU A 147 -22.74 8.78 11.88
N MET A 148 -23.86 9.24 11.31
CA MET A 148 -24.63 8.47 10.34
C MET A 148 -23.83 8.13 9.08
N GLU A 149 -23.07 9.07 8.55
CA GLU A 149 -22.20 8.84 7.38
C GLU A 149 -21.12 7.79 7.69
N LEU A 150 -20.49 7.87 8.87
CA LEU A 150 -19.49 6.89 9.30
C LEU A 150 -20.08 5.52 9.55
N GLU A 151 -21.25 5.43 10.16
CA GLU A 151 -21.94 4.13 10.35
C GLU A 151 -22.19 3.45 9.00
N SER A 152 -22.72 4.20 8.02
CA SER A 152 -22.98 3.69 6.68
C SER A 152 -21.68 3.30 5.94
N LEU A 153 -20.63 4.10 6.05
CA LEU A 153 -19.30 3.81 5.51
C LEU A 153 -18.70 2.54 6.14
N PHE A 154 -18.76 2.41 7.46
CA PHE A 154 -18.19 1.26 8.15
C PHE A 154 -19.00 -0.01 7.89
N GLU A 155 -20.32 0.08 7.78
CA GLU A 155 -21.16 -1.04 7.35
C GLU A 155 -20.72 -1.51 5.96
N PHE A 156 -20.58 -0.60 4.99
CA PHE A 156 -20.07 -0.91 3.65
C PHE A 156 -18.70 -1.59 3.73
N ILE A 157 -17.70 -0.96 4.36
CA ILE A 157 -16.33 -1.48 4.43
C ILE A 157 -16.29 -2.87 5.11
N ASN A 158 -17.07 -3.08 6.18
CA ASN A 158 -17.07 -4.35 6.91
C ASN A 158 -17.76 -5.50 6.18
N THR A 159 -18.74 -5.21 5.29
CA THR A 159 -19.64 -6.24 4.70
C THR A 159 -19.45 -6.41 3.20
N ASP A 160 -18.82 -5.45 2.52
CA ASP A 160 -18.60 -5.52 1.09
C ASP A 160 -17.47 -6.48 0.75
N ASP A 161 -17.69 -7.34 -0.24
CA ASP A 161 -16.73 -8.31 -0.78
C ASP A 161 -16.48 -8.13 -2.30
N GLU A 162 -17.14 -7.16 -2.93
CA GLU A 162 -16.97 -6.86 -4.35
C GLU A 162 -15.72 -5.99 -4.60
N PHE A 163 -15.46 -5.04 -3.70
CA PHE A 163 -14.30 -4.16 -3.82
C PHE A 163 -13.05 -4.81 -3.21
N HIS A 164 -11.95 -4.70 -3.94
CA HIS A 164 -10.67 -5.13 -3.41
C HIS A 164 -10.29 -4.36 -2.14
N PRO A 165 -9.67 -4.99 -1.11
CA PRO A 165 -9.33 -4.33 0.16
C PRO A 165 -8.50 -3.05 0.01
N ILE A 166 -7.65 -2.95 -1.01
CA ILE A 166 -6.90 -1.74 -1.31
C ILE A 166 -7.84 -0.61 -1.72
N ASN A 167 -8.81 -0.91 -2.59
CA ASN A 167 -9.81 0.07 -3.02
C ASN A 167 -10.65 0.55 -1.84
N GLN A 168 -11.11 -0.39 -1.00
CA GLN A 168 -11.83 -0.07 0.23
C GLN A 168 -10.99 0.81 1.16
N SER A 169 -9.69 0.58 1.26
CA SER A 169 -8.78 1.36 2.11
C SER A 169 -8.70 2.83 1.68
N TRP A 170 -8.68 3.11 0.38
CA TRP A 170 -8.66 4.47 -0.14
C TRP A 170 -10.02 5.16 -0.06
N ILE A 171 -11.10 4.43 -0.28
CA ILE A 171 -12.46 4.92 -0.02
C ILE A 171 -12.59 5.35 1.45
N LEU A 172 -12.16 4.49 2.37
CA LEU A 172 -12.16 4.76 3.79
C LEU A 172 -11.36 6.04 4.11
N HIS A 173 -10.12 6.10 3.63
CA HIS A 173 -9.21 7.22 3.91
C HIS A 173 -9.80 8.57 3.47
N PHE A 174 -10.20 8.69 2.21
CA PHE A 174 -10.68 9.98 1.69
C PHE A 174 -12.06 10.35 2.22
N ARG A 175 -12.92 9.35 2.51
CA ARG A 175 -14.22 9.67 3.14
C ARG A 175 -14.05 10.20 4.55
N LEU A 176 -13.14 9.64 5.34
CA LEU A 176 -12.84 10.18 6.66
C LEU A 176 -12.32 11.62 6.60
N LEU A 177 -11.49 11.94 5.61
CA LEU A 177 -11.00 13.31 5.39
C LEU A 177 -12.14 14.25 5.01
N ASN A 178 -12.98 13.86 4.06
CA ASN A 178 -14.07 14.68 3.53
C ASN A 178 -15.17 14.93 4.58
N THR A 179 -15.38 14.00 5.52
CA THR A 179 -16.32 14.14 6.63
C THR A 179 -15.83 15.13 7.69
N ARG A 180 -14.52 15.52 7.65
CA ARG A 180 -13.92 16.48 8.61
C ARG A 180 -14.29 16.14 10.06
N LEU A 181 -13.96 14.93 10.47
CA LEU A 181 -14.40 14.32 11.74
C LEU A 181 -14.24 15.22 12.96
N PHE A 182 -13.06 15.84 13.07
CA PHE A 182 -12.64 16.63 14.22
C PHE A 182 -11.83 17.84 13.78
N SER A 183 -11.75 18.83 14.65
CA SER A 183 -10.91 20.02 14.43
C SER A 183 -9.41 19.66 14.30
N GLU A 184 -8.98 18.63 14.99
CA GLU A 184 -7.59 18.13 14.94
C GLU A 184 -7.57 16.61 14.85
N GLY A 185 -6.56 16.05 14.17
CA GLY A 185 -6.28 14.60 14.17
C GLY A 185 -6.97 13.81 13.07
N THR A 186 -7.91 14.39 12.32
CA THR A 186 -8.64 13.66 11.25
C THR A 186 -7.70 12.99 10.26
N THR A 187 -6.67 13.68 9.77
CA THR A 187 -5.68 13.12 8.83
C THR A 187 -4.96 11.91 9.40
N LYS A 188 -4.53 11.97 10.67
CA LYS A 188 -3.86 10.84 11.32
C LYS A 188 -4.82 9.66 11.53
N ILE A 189 -6.08 9.94 11.92
CA ILE A 189 -7.12 8.91 12.07
C ILE A 189 -7.39 8.23 10.73
N ALA A 190 -7.51 8.99 9.64
CA ALA A 190 -7.73 8.46 8.31
C ALA A 190 -6.58 7.52 7.87
N SER A 191 -5.32 7.93 8.05
CA SER A 191 -4.15 7.09 7.74
C SER A 191 -4.08 5.84 8.61
N LEU A 192 -4.34 5.97 9.91
CA LEU A 192 -4.33 4.85 10.84
C LEU A 192 -5.43 3.82 10.54
N LEU A 193 -6.65 4.27 10.22
CA LEU A 193 -7.74 3.36 9.88
C LEU A 193 -7.54 2.71 8.50
N GLN A 194 -6.93 3.43 7.55
CA GLN A 194 -6.50 2.85 6.27
C GLN A 194 -5.49 1.72 6.50
N TYR A 195 -4.44 1.98 7.29
CA TYR A 195 -3.44 0.98 7.62
C TYR A 195 -4.03 -0.20 8.39
N PHE A 196 -4.90 0.07 9.39
CA PHE A 196 -5.63 -0.97 10.11
C PHE A 196 -6.42 -1.88 9.17
N TRP A 197 -7.14 -1.30 8.19
CA TRP A 197 -7.91 -2.07 7.23
C TRP A 197 -7.01 -2.94 6.36
N LEU A 198 -5.94 -2.38 5.81
CA LEU A 198 -4.96 -3.14 5.02
C LEU A 198 -4.35 -4.28 5.84
N LYS A 199 -3.99 -4.03 7.09
CA LYS A 199 -3.46 -5.05 8.00
C LYS A 199 -4.48 -6.14 8.29
N LYS A 200 -5.71 -5.78 8.63
CA LYS A 200 -6.82 -6.72 8.87
C LYS A 200 -7.06 -7.64 7.67
N LYS A 201 -6.90 -7.14 6.47
CA LYS A 201 -7.09 -7.90 5.22
C LYS A 201 -5.81 -8.61 4.72
N GLY A 202 -4.73 -8.58 5.50
CA GLY A 202 -3.44 -9.17 5.12
C GLY A 202 -2.72 -8.42 4.00
N MET A 203 -3.08 -7.15 3.81
CA MET A 203 -2.59 -6.31 2.72
C MET A 203 -1.54 -5.29 3.16
N ASP A 204 -0.98 -5.43 4.35
CA ASP A 204 0.02 -4.52 4.92
C ASP A 204 1.46 -4.86 4.57
N ALA A 205 1.65 -5.83 3.66
CA ALA A 205 2.96 -6.35 3.27
C ALA A 205 3.84 -6.68 4.50
N PHE A 206 3.26 -7.42 5.46
CA PHE A 206 3.89 -7.77 6.74
C PHE A 206 4.34 -6.58 7.59
N GLY A 207 3.61 -5.47 7.54
CA GLY A 207 3.93 -4.26 8.27
C GLY A 207 4.98 -3.36 7.60
N MET A 208 5.32 -3.63 6.34
CA MET A 208 6.34 -2.86 5.60
C MET A 208 5.77 -1.68 4.81
N LEU A 209 4.46 -1.46 4.79
CA LEU A 209 3.85 -0.29 4.17
C LEU A 209 4.13 0.98 4.97
N SER A 210 4.34 2.08 4.26
CA SER A 210 4.45 3.44 4.79
C SER A 210 3.80 4.42 3.82
N ILE A 211 2.46 4.37 3.72
CA ILE A 211 1.68 5.21 2.80
C ILE A 211 1.86 6.69 3.14
N GLU A 212 2.01 7.02 4.40
CA GLU A 212 2.25 8.39 4.89
C GLU A 212 3.48 9.03 4.26
N HIS A 213 4.50 8.25 3.90
CA HIS A 213 5.65 8.75 3.15
C HIS A 213 5.23 9.30 1.79
N GLU A 214 4.44 8.55 1.04
CA GLU A 214 3.98 8.97 -0.28
C GLU A 214 3.00 10.15 -0.20
N LEU A 215 2.12 10.16 0.80
CA LEU A 215 1.25 11.29 1.09
C LEU A 215 2.04 12.57 1.38
N TYR A 216 3.15 12.45 2.11
CA TYR A 216 4.01 13.59 2.42
C TYR A 216 4.80 14.08 1.20
N VAL A 217 5.33 13.17 0.39
CA VAL A 217 6.05 13.52 -0.85
C VAL A 217 5.14 14.30 -1.79
N ASN A 218 3.87 13.90 -1.88
CA ASN A 218 2.85 14.53 -2.71
C ASN A 218 1.92 15.45 -1.91
N LYS A 219 2.42 16.04 -0.81
CA LYS A 219 1.59 16.77 0.17
C LYS A 219 0.78 17.92 -0.42
N ASN A 220 1.29 18.61 -1.42
CA ASN A 220 0.59 19.76 -2.02
C ASN A 220 -0.68 19.30 -2.73
N GLU A 221 -0.63 18.23 -3.50
CA GLU A 221 -1.79 17.64 -4.15
C GLU A 221 -2.72 16.99 -3.12
N TYR A 222 -2.15 16.24 -2.19
CA TYR A 222 -2.90 15.62 -1.10
C TYR A 222 -3.66 16.66 -0.27
N GLN A 223 -3.03 17.77 0.12
CA GLN A 223 -3.68 18.86 0.84
C GLN A 223 -4.75 19.57 -0.01
N GLY A 224 -4.56 19.67 -1.32
CA GLY A 224 -5.56 20.24 -2.22
C GLY A 224 -6.91 19.50 -2.22
N PHE A 225 -6.94 18.24 -1.78
CA PHE A 225 -8.20 17.50 -1.69
C PHE A 225 -9.09 17.87 -0.49
N TRP A 226 -8.59 18.64 0.48
CA TRP A 226 -9.38 19.10 1.63
C TRP A 226 -9.13 20.57 2.01
N ASP A 227 -8.55 21.36 1.12
CA ASP A 227 -8.34 22.77 1.38
C ASP A 227 -9.68 23.47 1.57
N ASP A 228 -9.84 24.19 2.71
CA ASP A 228 -11.06 24.90 3.09
C ASP A 228 -11.43 26.04 2.13
N GLN A 229 -10.51 26.43 1.25
CA GLN A 229 -10.74 27.47 0.24
C GLN A 229 -11.47 26.95 -1.00
N LEU A 230 -11.60 25.63 -1.16
CA LEU A 230 -12.32 25.03 -2.27
C LEU A 230 -13.81 24.85 -1.89
N PRO A 231 -14.74 25.23 -2.78
CA PRO A 231 -16.16 24.98 -2.55
C PRO A 231 -16.44 23.49 -2.32
N GLU A 232 -17.36 23.15 -1.41
CA GLU A 232 -17.75 21.77 -1.04
C GLU A 232 -18.09 20.85 -2.23
N TYR A 233 -18.32 21.43 -3.42
CA TYR A 233 -18.75 20.71 -4.64
C TYR A 233 -17.63 20.14 -5.50
N ILE A 234 -16.34 20.33 -5.12
CA ILE A 234 -15.21 20.01 -5.99
C ILE A 234 -14.42 18.77 -5.51
N TYR A 235 -14.89 18.08 -4.49
CA TYR A 235 -14.23 16.81 -4.12
C TYR A 235 -14.57 15.73 -5.16
N ASP A 236 -13.78 15.70 -6.23
CA ASP A 236 -13.84 14.60 -7.18
C ASP A 236 -13.27 13.34 -6.49
N ILE A 237 -14.18 12.53 -5.96
CA ILE A 237 -13.86 11.27 -5.29
C ILE A 237 -13.04 10.37 -6.21
N GLN A 238 -13.27 10.46 -7.52
CA GLN A 238 -12.51 9.68 -8.50
C GLN A 238 -11.07 10.16 -8.58
N GLN A 239 -10.81 11.47 -8.55
CA GLN A 239 -9.44 12.00 -8.52
C GLN A 239 -8.71 11.59 -7.23
N GLN A 240 -9.36 11.71 -6.09
CA GLN A 240 -8.82 11.26 -4.80
C GLN A 240 -8.47 9.77 -4.84
N PHE A 241 -9.36 8.95 -5.38
CA PHE A 241 -9.16 7.52 -5.52
C PHE A 241 -7.99 7.20 -6.45
N ASN A 242 -7.94 7.81 -7.63
CA ASN A 242 -6.86 7.62 -8.60
C ASN A 242 -5.50 8.01 -8.00
N PHE A 243 -5.44 9.16 -7.35
CA PHE A 243 -4.26 9.61 -6.61
C PHE A 243 -3.81 8.56 -5.58
N GLY A 244 -4.74 8.08 -4.76
CA GLY A 244 -4.46 7.04 -3.77
C GLY A 244 -3.89 5.77 -4.40
N MET A 245 -4.47 5.32 -5.50
CA MET A 245 -4.00 4.12 -6.21
C MET A 245 -2.59 4.30 -6.80
N GLU A 246 -2.25 5.50 -7.30
CA GLU A 246 -0.89 5.82 -7.76
C GLU A 246 0.13 5.76 -6.61
N LEU A 247 -0.20 6.35 -5.46
CA LEU A 247 0.66 6.29 -4.29
C LEU A 247 0.89 4.86 -3.81
N TYR A 248 -0.17 4.06 -3.85
CA TYR A 248 -0.07 2.66 -3.49
C TYR A 248 0.84 1.88 -4.45
N GLY A 249 0.72 2.13 -5.75
CA GLY A 249 1.63 1.59 -6.77
C GLY A 249 3.09 1.93 -6.49
N THR A 250 3.37 3.17 -6.09
CA THR A 250 4.72 3.63 -5.72
C THR A 250 5.25 2.87 -4.50
N GLN A 251 4.42 2.64 -3.48
CA GLN A 251 4.81 1.82 -2.32
C GLN A 251 5.11 0.37 -2.70
N LEU A 252 4.34 -0.22 -3.61
CA LEU A 252 4.61 -1.57 -4.12
C LEU A 252 5.96 -1.65 -4.83
N ASP A 253 6.30 -0.66 -5.64
CA ASP A 253 7.59 -0.62 -6.32
C ASP A 253 8.76 -0.47 -5.35
N ARG A 254 8.57 0.28 -4.28
CA ARG A 254 9.55 0.41 -3.19
C ARG A 254 9.76 -0.92 -2.47
N ILE A 255 8.68 -1.63 -2.12
CA ILE A 255 8.77 -2.94 -1.48
C ILE A 255 9.45 -3.95 -2.41
N LYS A 256 9.15 -3.93 -3.72
CA LYS A 256 9.85 -4.74 -4.72
C LYS A 256 11.36 -4.47 -4.75
N GLN A 257 11.76 -3.19 -4.73
CA GLN A 257 13.18 -2.81 -4.71
C GLN A 257 13.87 -3.32 -3.44
N LEU A 258 13.21 -3.17 -2.30
CA LEU A 258 13.69 -3.71 -1.03
C LEU A 258 13.92 -5.20 -1.13
N LEU A 259 12.93 -5.97 -1.57
CA LEU A 259 13.02 -7.40 -1.78
C LEU A 259 14.17 -7.76 -2.72
N ARG A 260 14.31 -7.05 -3.84
CA ARG A 260 15.43 -7.24 -4.77
C ARG A 260 16.80 -7.14 -4.10
N SER A 261 16.98 -6.17 -3.22
CA SER A 261 18.25 -5.97 -2.53
C SER A 261 18.63 -7.15 -1.63
N TYR A 262 17.64 -7.74 -0.96
CA TYR A 262 17.85 -8.91 -0.11
C TYR A 262 18.08 -10.20 -0.90
N PHE A 263 17.31 -10.40 -1.98
CA PHE A 263 17.34 -11.66 -2.73
C PHE A 263 18.56 -11.82 -3.63
N ARG A 264 19.11 -10.76 -4.18
CA ARG A 264 20.37 -10.85 -4.94
C ARG A 264 21.50 -11.50 -4.15
N LYS A 265 21.42 -11.50 -2.82
CA LYS A 265 22.47 -12.03 -1.93
C LYS A 265 22.21 -13.45 -1.42
N GLN A 266 20.98 -13.98 -1.49
CA GLN A 266 20.59 -15.15 -0.71
C GLN A 266 19.86 -16.28 -1.45
N VAL A 267 19.34 -16.07 -2.65
CA VAL A 267 18.52 -17.08 -3.33
C VAL A 267 19.28 -17.76 -4.47
N ASP A 268 19.49 -19.07 -4.31
CA ASP A 268 19.93 -19.94 -5.39
C ASP A 268 18.76 -20.16 -6.37
N PHE A 269 18.70 -19.33 -7.42
CA PHE A 269 17.65 -19.35 -8.43
C PHE A 269 17.46 -20.72 -9.08
N GLU A 270 18.49 -21.56 -9.10
CA GLU A 270 18.42 -22.88 -9.70
C GLU A 270 17.57 -23.85 -8.88
N LYS A 271 17.49 -23.65 -7.57
CA LYS A 271 16.69 -24.49 -6.66
C LYS A 271 15.19 -24.16 -6.66
N LEU A 272 14.81 -23.03 -7.25
CA LEU A 272 13.41 -22.63 -7.32
C LEU A 272 12.64 -23.49 -8.33
N ASN A 273 11.40 -23.86 -7.97
CA ASN A 273 10.50 -24.50 -8.93
C ASN A 273 10.07 -23.49 -10.02
N PRO A 274 9.53 -23.95 -11.17
CA PRO A 274 9.15 -23.06 -12.28
C PRO A 274 8.19 -21.93 -11.88
N ARG A 275 7.23 -22.18 -10.99
CA ARG A 275 6.29 -21.19 -10.49
C ARG A 275 6.99 -20.13 -9.65
N GLN A 276 7.86 -20.55 -8.74
CA GLN A 276 8.67 -19.64 -7.93
C GLN A 276 9.62 -18.80 -8.79
N LYS A 277 10.29 -19.42 -9.78
CA LYS A 277 11.12 -18.70 -10.77
C LYS A 277 10.32 -17.62 -11.51
N ASN A 278 9.10 -17.91 -11.89
CA ASN A 278 8.24 -16.95 -12.61
C ASN A 278 7.77 -15.81 -11.71
N ILE A 279 7.37 -16.11 -10.47
CA ILE A 279 7.02 -15.13 -9.48
C ILE A 279 8.23 -14.24 -9.18
N MET A 280 9.40 -14.84 -8.98
CA MET A 280 10.63 -14.10 -8.75
C MET A 280 11.02 -13.23 -9.96
N ASN A 281 10.89 -13.74 -11.19
CA ASN A 281 11.12 -12.97 -12.39
C ASN A 281 10.14 -11.81 -12.51
N TYR A 282 8.88 -12.01 -12.18
CA TYR A 282 7.88 -10.96 -12.16
C TYR A 282 8.25 -9.84 -11.18
N VAL A 283 8.68 -10.20 -9.96
CA VAL A 283 9.09 -9.23 -8.94
C VAL A 283 10.41 -8.56 -9.29
N PHE A 284 11.39 -9.31 -9.79
CA PHE A 284 12.76 -8.83 -9.94
C PHE A 284 13.07 -8.20 -11.29
N GLU A 285 12.42 -8.63 -12.36
CA GLU A 285 12.76 -8.19 -13.71
C GLU A 285 11.74 -7.25 -14.34
N ARG A 286 10.52 -7.15 -13.80
CA ARG A 286 9.43 -6.50 -14.50
C ARG A 286 8.55 -5.60 -13.66
N GLY A 287 9.12 -4.66 -12.94
CA GLY A 287 8.42 -3.43 -12.73
C GLY A 287 8.13 -2.82 -14.13
N TYR A 288 6.91 -2.95 -14.65
CA TYR A 288 6.39 -2.19 -15.79
C TYR A 288 7.12 -2.27 -17.13
N ARG A 289 6.86 -3.31 -17.92
CA ARG A 289 7.13 -3.23 -19.37
C ARG A 289 5.93 -3.44 -20.27
N LEU A 290 4.73 -3.48 -19.79
CA LEU A 290 3.57 -3.28 -20.66
C LEU A 290 3.48 -1.82 -21.14
N LYS A 291 4.00 -0.83 -20.40
CA LYS A 291 4.09 0.58 -20.86
C LYS A 291 5.25 0.84 -21.82
N GLU A 292 6.31 0.02 -21.82
CA GLU A 292 7.46 0.17 -22.74
C GLU A 292 7.44 -0.79 -23.93
N MET A 293 6.54 -1.77 -23.96
CA MET A 293 6.30 -2.50 -25.19
C MET A 293 5.54 -1.56 -26.14
N ASP A 294 6.11 -1.34 -27.32
CA ASP A 294 5.41 -0.66 -28.39
C ASP A 294 4.12 -1.45 -28.67
N ASP A 295 3.05 -1.03 -28.03
CA ASP A 295 1.74 -1.64 -28.07
C ASP A 295 1.16 -1.66 -29.49
N SER A 296 1.76 -0.86 -30.40
CA SER A 296 1.38 -0.79 -31.81
C SER A 296 1.71 -2.08 -32.56
N VAL A 297 2.65 -2.89 -32.08
CA VAL A 297 3.11 -4.12 -32.74
C VAL A 297 2.28 -5.36 -32.37
N LEU A 298 1.59 -5.34 -31.21
CA LEU A 298 0.82 -6.49 -30.72
C LEU A 298 -0.69 -6.30 -30.90
N ASN A 299 -1.36 -7.31 -31.48
CA ASN A 299 -2.82 -7.32 -31.47
C ASN A 299 -3.41 -7.62 -30.08
N LYS A 300 -4.72 -7.36 -29.89
CA LYS A 300 -5.41 -7.53 -28.60
C LYS A 300 -5.24 -8.93 -28.01
N ARG A 301 -5.27 -9.99 -28.81
CA ARG A 301 -5.11 -11.38 -28.35
C ARG A 301 -3.68 -11.66 -27.91
N GLN A 302 -2.68 -11.16 -28.63
CA GLN A 302 -1.26 -11.29 -28.27
C GLN A 302 -0.95 -10.58 -26.96
N LYS A 303 -1.53 -9.40 -26.73
CA LYS A 303 -1.44 -8.69 -25.44
C LYS A 303 -2.00 -9.55 -24.31
N LEU A 304 -3.16 -10.16 -24.51
CA LEU A 304 -3.78 -11.03 -23.53
C LEU A 304 -2.99 -12.33 -23.32
N ILE A 305 -2.42 -12.92 -24.37
CA ILE A 305 -1.50 -14.07 -24.25
C ILE A 305 -0.27 -13.72 -23.41
N MET A 306 0.36 -12.58 -23.67
CA MET A 306 1.50 -12.11 -22.88
C MET A 306 1.12 -11.91 -21.42
N TYR A 307 -0.04 -11.31 -21.16
CA TYR A 307 -0.59 -11.17 -19.83
C TYR A 307 -0.75 -12.51 -19.13
N ILE A 308 -1.40 -13.50 -19.76
CA ILE A 308 -1.62 -14.83 -19.20
C ILE A 308 -0.28 -15.55 -18.93
N ILE A 309 0.69 -15.47 -19.84
CA ILE A 309 2.01 -16.07 -19.63
C ILE A 309 2.73 -15.41 -18.46
N GLN A 310 2.62 -14.11 -18.32
CA GLN A 310 3.23 -13.38 -17.20
C GLN A 310 2.67 -13.84 -15.86
N HIS A 311 1.36 -14.10 -15.80
CA HIS A 311 0.71 -14.53 -14.57
C HIS A 311 0.85 -16.03 -14.26
N ARG A 312 0.81 -16.88 -15.28
CA ARG A 312 0.92 -18.34 -15.11
C ARG A 312 2.36 -18.85 -15.23
N GLY A 313 3.27 -18.01 -15.74
CA GLY A 313 4.68 -18.29 -15.93
C GLY A 313 5.00 -19.08 -17.18
N PHE A 314 4.14 -19.98 -17.56
CA PHE A 314 4.19 -20.66 -18.84
C PHE A 314 2.77 -21.10 -19.25
N ILE A 315 2.57 -21.27 -20.54
CA ILE A 315 1.29 -21.74 -21.07
C ILE A 315 1.51 -22.67 -22.27
N SER A 316 0.61 -23.60 -22.47
CA SER A 316 0.59 -24.44 -23.69
C SER A 316 -0.40 -23.88 -24.71
N THR A 317 -0.21 -24.24 -25.98
CA THR A 317 -1.19 -23.92 -27.02
C THR A 317 -2.58 -24.47 -26.69
N LYS A 318 -2.65 -25.63 -26.03
CA LYS A 318 -3.92 -26.27 -25.65
C LYS A 318 -4.69 -25.43 -24.63
N ASP A 319 -3.99 -24.88 -23.65
CA ASP A 319 -4.62 -24.05 -22.59
C ASP A 319 -5.28 -22.81 -23.22
N LEU A 320 -4.57 -22.13 -24.14
CA LEU A 320 -5.08 -20.94 -24.81
C LEU A 320 -6.21 -21.23 -25.82
N VAL A 321 -6.16 -22.37 -26.48
CA VAL A 321 -7.28 -22.79 -27.36
C VAL A 321 -8.57 -22.91 -26.58
N ASN A 322 -8.51 -23.51 -25.40
CA ASN A 322 -9.67 -23.64 -24.52
C ASN A 322 -10.13 -22.29 -23.97
N GLU A 323 -9.19 -21.40 -23.60
CA GLU A 323 -9.48 -20.11 -22.98
C GLU A 323 -10.02 -19.07 -23.97
N PHE A 324 -9.52 -19.09 -25.21
CA PHE A 324 -9.96 -18.16 -26.26
C PHE A 324 -11.01 -18.72 -27.23
N GLU A 325 -11.43 -19.95 -27.04
CA GLU A 325 -12.38 -20.65 -27.93
C GLU A 325 -12.01 -20.50 -29.42
N CYS A 326 -10.71 -20.54 -29.73
CA CYS A 326 -10.21 -20.29 -31.09
C CYS A 326 -9.39 -21.46 -31.64
N ASN A 327 -9.20 -21.47 -32.97
CA ASN A 327 -8.47 -22.54 -33.65
C ASN A 327 -7.00 -22.59 -33.19
N ARG A 328 -6.50 -23.78 -32.94
CA ARG A 328 -5.09 -24.05 -32.59
C ARG A 328 -4.09 -23.36 -33.49
N LYS A 329 -4.35 -23.34 -34.83
CA LYS A 329 -3.49 -22.65 -35.80
C LYS A 329 -3.38 -21.14 -35.55
N THR A 330 -4.44 -20.54 -35.07
CA THR A 330 -4.47 -19.12 -34.73
C THR A 330 -3.56 -18.82 -33.57
N ILE A 331 -3.65 -19.61 -32.48
CA ILE A 331 -2.77 -19.47 -31.30
C ILE A 331 -1.31 -19.76 -31.66
N GLN A 332 -1.06 -20.75 -32.52
CA GLN A 332 0.30 -21.02 -32.97
C GLN A 332 0.91 -19.85 -33.77
N ARG A 333 0.11 -19.17 -34.62
CA ARG A 333 0.58 -17.96 -35.32
C ARG A 333 0.90 -16.82 -34.38
N ASP A 334 0.08 -16.63 -33.35
CA ASP A 334 0.36 -15.64 -32.33
C ASP A 334 1.67 -15.97 -31.58
N PHE A 335 1.90 -17.22 -31.20
CA PHE A 335 3.16 -17.61 -30.57
C PHE A 335 4.38 -17.48 -31.49
N VAL A 336 4.24 -17.78 -32.78
CA VAL A 336 5.32 -17.53 -33.75
C VAL A 336 5.65 -16.04 -33.77
N SER A 337 4.65 -15.18 -33.91
CA SER A 337 4.85 -13.73 -33.89
C SER A 337 5.49 -13.24 -32.57
N LEU A 338 5.03 -13.73 -31.45
CA LEU A 338 5.60 -13.38 -30.12
C LEU A 338 7.04 -13.88 -29.96
N THR A 339 7.37 -15.05 -30.54
CA THR A 339 8.72 -15.62 -30.52
C THR A 339 9.65 -14.85 -31.47
N ASP A 340 9.18 -14.51 -32.67
CA ASP A 340 9.94 -13.73 -33.66
C ASP A 340 10.26 -12.31 -33.14
N ASN A 341 9.35 -11.74 -32.35
CA ASN A 341 9.57 -10.47 -31.62
C ASN A 341 10.37 -10.64 -30.31
N ASN A 342 10.90 -11.84 -30.03
CA ASN A 342 11.72 -12.11 -28.86
C ASN A 342 11.00 -11.91 -27.51
N LEU A 343 9.67 -11.95 -27.51
CA LEU A 343 8.84 -11.72 -26.32
C LEU A 343 8.59 -13.00 -25.52
N VAL A 344 8.55 -14.15 -26.20
CA VAL A 344 8.40 -15.46 -25.58
C VAL A 344 9.47 -16.43 -26.04
N LYS A 345 9.82 -17.37 -25.16
CA LYS A 345 10.70 -18.49 -25.46
C LYS A 345 9.96 -19.82 -25.34
N ILE A 346 10.42 -20.79 -26.10
CA ILE A 346 9.88 -22.14 -26.10
C ILE A 346 10.60 -22.97 -25.02
N ILE A 347 9.82 -23.66 -24.18
CA ILE A 347 10.33 -24.57 -23.15
C ILE A 347 9.77 -25.96 -23.41
N GLY A 348 10.65 -26.97 -23.35
CA GLY A 348 10.28 -28.38 -23.57
C GLY A 348 10.19 -28.76 -25.04
N LYS A 349 9.80 -30.01 -25.30
CA LYS A 349 9.67 -30.60 -26.65
C LYS A 349 8.41 -31.46 -26.75
N GLY A 350 7.88 -31.61 -27.97
CA GLY A 350 6.74 -32.50 -28.23
C GLY A 350 5.48 -32.12 -27.47
N ALA A 351 4.86 -33.10 -26.79
CA ALA A 351 3.63 -32.88 -26.02
C ALA A 351 3.82 -31.98 -24.78
N GLY A 352 5.06 -31.82 -24.32
CA GLY A 352 5.43 -30.95 -23.20
C GLY A 352 5.84 -29.53 -23.60
N LEU A 353 5.64 -29.13 -24.86
CA LEU A 353 6.00 -27.81 -25.35
C LEU A 353 5.15 -26.72 -24.69
N ARG A 354 5.84 -25.76 -24.10
CA ARG A 354 5.25 -24.60 -23.41
C ARG A 354 5.94 -23.33 -23.83
N TYR A 355 5.25 -22.22 -23.63
CA TYR A 355 5.75 -20.89 -23.93
C TYR A 355 5.88 -20.10 -22.62
N ALA A 356 7.02 -19.50 -22.43
CA ALA A 356 7.29 -18.61 -21.30
C ALA A 356 7.80 -17.28 -21.81
N VAL A 357 7.75 -16.26 -20.99
CA VAL A 357 8.32 -14.97 -21.38
C VAL A 357 9.81 -15.12 -21.65
N ASN A 358 10.29 -14.52 -22.71
CA ASN A 358 11.71 -14.49 -23.03
C ASN A 358 12.40 -13.41 -22.19
N LEU A 359 13.19 -13.85 -21.23
CA LEU A 359 13.97 -13.02 -20.34
C LEU A 359 15.40 -12.95 -20.86
N THR A 360 15.62 -12.30 -22.01
CA THR A 360 16.99 -12.04 -22.45
C THR A 360 17.65 -11.01 -21.55
N GLU A 361 18.87 -11.33 -21.11
CA GLU A 361 19.76 -10.48 -20.35
C GLU A 361 19.88 -9.09 -20.99
N ARG A 362 19.02 -8.16 -20.62
CA ARG A 362 19.34 -6.74 -20.79
C ARG A 362 20.13 -6.30 -19.58
N LYS A 363 21.40 -6.03 -19.79
CA LYS A 363 22.29 -5.39 -18.84
C LYS A 363 21.58 -4.23 -18.15
N TYR A 364 21.51 -4.31 -16.86
CA TYR A 364 20.93 -3.33 -15.95
C TYR A 364 21.77 -2.03 -15.91
N GLN A 365 21.77 -1.23 -16.98
CA GLN A 365 22.55 0.01 -17.03
C GLN A 365 21.84 1.23 -16.44
N HIS A 366 20.58 1.14 -15.99
CA HIS A 366 19.82 2.30 -15.53
C HIS A 366 19.28 2.24 -14.10
N LEU A 367 19.56 1.18 -13.32
CA LEU A 367 19.09 1.07 -11.94
C LEU A 367 19.99 1.72 -10.89
N ASP A 368 21.18 2.16 -11.26
CA ASP A 368 22.13 2.83 -10.34
C ASP A 368 21.76 4.30 -10.06
N LYS A 369 20.71 4.86 -10.68
CA LYS A 369 20.30 6.26 -10.49
C LYS A 369 19.23 6.50 -9.44
N TYR A 370 18.57 5.48 -8.93
CA TYR A 370 17.66 5.61 -7.80
C TYR A 370 18.37 5.18 -6.52
N GLN A 371 19.24 6.02 -6.04
CA GLN A 371 19.60 6.00 -4.63
C GLN A 371 18.35 6.39 -3.86
N SER A 372 17.80 5.44 -3.08
CA SER A 372 16.76 5.74 -2.11
C SER A 372 17.26 6.91 -1.23
N PRO A 373 16.52 8.00 -1.07
CA PRO A 373 16.91 9.08 -0.19
C PRO A 373 16.97 8.68 1.30
N LEU A 374 16.77 7.42 1.61
CA LEU A 374 16.80 6.83 2.95
C LEU A 374 17.83 5.70 3.09
N VAL A 375 18.78 5.56 2.19
CA VAL A 375 20.05 4.95 2.56
C VAL A 375 20.74 5.96 3.47
N VAL A 376 20.39 5.93 4.74
CA VAL A 376 21.26 6.44 5.79
C VAL A 376 22.56 5.68 5.61
N ASP A 377 23.63 6.35 5.28
CA ASP A 377 24.95 5.81 4.93
C ASP A 377 25.64 5.02 6.07
N ASP A 378 24.90 4.62 7.08
CA ASP A 378 25.39 3.71 8.11
C ASP A 378 24.48 2.48 8.19
N PRO A 379 25.01 1.28 7.94
CA PRO A 379 24.32 0.08 8.36
C PRO A 379 24.09 0.21 9.87
N ILE A 380 22.82 0.12 10.26
CA ILE A 380 22.46 0.11 11.68
C ILE A 380 23.00 -1.22 12.22
N GLU A 381 24.23 -1.20 12.73
CA GLU A 381 24.71 -2.25 13.61
C GLU A 381 23.87 -2.18 14.88
N ILE A 382 22.92 -3.09 14.98
CA ILE A 382 22.23 -3.38 16.23
C ILE A 382 23.19 -4.31 16.97
N GLU A 383 23.97 -3.75 17.90
CA GLU A 383 24.55 -4.57 18.96
C GLU A 383 23.39 -5.23 19.72
N LEU A 384 23.35 -6.57 19.64
CA LEU A 384 22.43 -7.44 20.36
C LEU A 384 22.76 -7.46 21.85
#